data_9aae17220bb15fba886ab8e2abb4854b
#
_entry.id   9aae17220bb15fba886ab8e2abb4854b
#
_cell.length_a   1.000
_cell.length_b   1.000
_cell.length_c   1.000
_cell.angle_alpha   90.00
_cell.angle_beta   90.00
_cell.angle_gamma   90.00
#
_symmetry.space_group_name_H-M   'P 1'
#
loop_
_entity.id
_entity.type
_entity.pdbx_description
1 polymer ?
#
loop_
_entity_poly.entity_id
_entity_poly.type
_entity_poly.pdbx_seq_one_letter_code
_entity_poly.pdbx_strand_id
1 'polypeptide(L)'
;MTSTPIPILDLGRDYDQRYADADLHYDAHGHLCAVFGRNVAVHRHDRFFQIHYMVKGQVHVYLDDVPYRLQGPMLFFTPPGIPHAFVTDAECEGHVITLRQPWVWQMFSDAKRAPDPRLEIPLCVSLAELPEALAGEAGQIDQLFQLLQREFRADLPGRELNLQALVRLILVTLLRLTGSAQPDWQVNRPDLLLFHRFNLLVEQHFQHHWPIPRYAELLGLTSARLNLICRRIAEMSAKGLVWERQAQDCLLYTSPSPRD
;
A
#
# COMPACT_ATOMS: atom_id res chain seq x y z
N MET A 1 30.02 -0.02 5.82
CA MET A 1 28.97 -0.81 6.47
C MET A 1 27.99 -1.19 5.38
N THR A 2 27.93 -2.46 5.01
CA THR A 2 26.96 -2.97 4.04
C THR A 2 25.61 -3.00 4.73
N SER A 3 24.70 -2.09 4.37
CA SER A 3 23.32 -2.14 4.87
C SER A 3 22.69 -3.43 4.36
N THR A 4 22.15 -4.24 5.26
CA THR A 4 21.36 -5.41 4.89
C THR A 4 20.15 -4.93 4.07
N PRO A 5 19.86 -5.52 2.91
CA PRO A 5 18.71 -5.10 2.10
C PRO A 5 17.40 -5.30 2.89
N ILE A 6 16.48 -4.33 2.78
CA ILE A 6 15.17 -4.42 3.42
C ILE A 6 14.34 -5.47 2.69
N PRO A 7 13.83 -6.50 3.38
CA PRO A 7 13.04 -7.56 2.74
C PRO A 7 11.81 -7.02 2.03
N ILE A 8 11.55 -7.53 0.83
CA ILE A 8 10.29 -7.31 0.12
C ILE A 8 9.36 -8.44 0.51
N LEU A 9 8.21 -8.11 1.08
CA LEU A 9 7.18 -9.05 1.47
C LEU A 9 6.09 -9.09 0.39
N ASP A 10 5.97 -10.23 -0.29
CA ASP A 10 4.91 -10.48 -1.27
C ASP A 10 3.83 -11.37 -0.64
N LEU A 11 2.60 -10.85 -0.57
CA LEU A 11 1.51 -11.55 0.10
C LEU A 11 1.17 -12.90 -0.51
N GLY A 12 1.17 -13.00 -1.82
CA GLY A 12 0.85 -14.24 -2.51
C GLY A 12 1.91 -15.32 -2.30
N ARG A 13 3.16 -14.91 -2.12
CA ARG A 13 4.29 -15.82 -1.93
C ARG A 13 4.60 -16.11 -0.48
N ASP A 14 4.56 -15.07 0.37
CA ASP A 14 5.09 -15.12 1.73
C ASP A 14 3.98 -15.32 2.78
N TYR A 15 2.70 -15.13 2.40
CA TYR A 15 1.56 -15.25 3.30
C TYR A 15 0.54 -16.31 2.86
N ASP A 16 -0.14 -16.12 1.71
CA ASP A 16 -1.14 -17.07 1.21
C ASP A 16 -1.26 -16.99 -0.31
N GLN A 17 -0.93 -18.10 -0.99
CA GLN A 17 -0.97 -18.20 -2.44
C GLN A 17 -2.36 -17.91 -3.05
N ARG A 18 -3.45 -18.11 -2.29
CA ARG A 18 -4.82 -17.79 -2.75
C ARG A 18 -5.02 -16.31 -3.05
N TYR A 19 -4.15 -15.44 -2.53
CA TYR A 19 -4.21 -14.00 -2.71
C TYR A 19 -3.16 -13.45 -3.68
N ALA A 20 -2.40 -14.31 -4.35
CA ALA A 20 -1.37 -13.90 -5.31
C ALA A 20 -1.91 -12.93 -6.38
N ASP A 21 -3.16 -13.15 -6.82
CA ASP A 21 -3.82 -12.39 -7.87
C ASP A 21 -4.98 -11.53 -7.37
N ALA A 22 -5.23 -11.49 -6.06
CA ALA A 22 -6.32 -10.69 -5.49
C ALA A 22 -5.98 -9.20 -5.49
N ASP A 23 -6.93 -8.36 -5.90
CA ASP A 23 -6.81 -6.90 -5.85
C ASP A 23 -6.95 -6.34 -4.44
N LEU A 24 -7.71 -7.04 -3.59
CA LEU A 24 -7.95 -6.75 -2.19
C LEU A 24 -7.72 -7.99 -1.34
N HIS A 25 -6.89 -7.85 -0.31
CA HIS A 25 -6.80 -8.79 0.79
C HIS A 25 -7.22 -8.11 2.10
N TYR A 26 -8.05 -8.78 2.87
CA TYR A 26 -8.47 -8.34 4.20
C TYR A 26 -8.09 -9.38 5.23
N ASP A 27 -7.58 -8.93 6.36
CA ASP A 27 -7.31 -9.77 7.51
C ASP A 27 -7.65 -9.09 8.85
N ALA A 28 -7.98 -9.90 9.85
CA ALA A 28 -8.00 -9.44 11.22
C ALA A 28 -6.56 -9.39 11.75
N HIS A 29 -6.22 -8.35 12.51
CA HIS A 29 -4.87 -8.19 13.06
C HIS A 29 -4.39 -9.40 13.87
N GLY A 30 -5.28 -10.05 14.62
CA GLY A 30 -4.96 -11.27 15.37
C GLY A 30 -4.50 -12.43 14.49
N HIS A 31 -5.05 -12.57 13.29
CA HIS A 31 -4.62 -13.60 12.33
C HIS A 31 -3.25 -13.25 11.73
N LEU A 32 -3.02 -11.99 11.39
CA LEU A 32 -1.70 -11.52 10.95
C LEU A 32 -0.62 -11.83 12.01
N CYS A 33 -0.95 -11.56 13.30
CA CYS A 33 -0.05 -11.87 14.42
C CYS A 33 0.20 -13.37 14.62
N ALA A 34 -0.75 -14.22 14.26
CA ALA A 34 -0.55 -15.67 14.34
C ALA A 34 0.48 -16.17 13.31
N VAL A 35 0.62 -15.48 12.18
CA VAL A 35 1.56 -15.82 11.11
C VAL A 35 2.92 -15.15 11.32
N PHE A 36 2.96 -13.85 11.53
CA PHE A 36 4.19 -13.04 11.58
C PHE A 36 4.65 -12.69 12.99
N GLY A 37 3.87 -13.04 14.00
CA GLY A 37 4.12 -12.59 15.37
C GLY A 37 3.64 -11.15 15.60
N ARG A 38 3.82 -10.68 16.85
CA ARG A 38 3.46 -9.31 17.25
C ARG A 38 4.58 -8.29 17.01
N ASN A 39 5.75 -8.77 16.67
CA ASN A 39 6.92 -7.97 16.32
C ASN A 39 7.25 -8.24 14.85
N VAL A 40 6.68 -7.42 13.98
CA VAL A 40 6.90 -7.53 12.55
C VAL A 40 8.14 -6.70 12.19
N ALA A 41 9.20 -7.40 11.77
CA ALA A 41 10.46 -6.80 11.40
C ALA A 41 10.31 -5.84 10.20
N VAL A 42 11.30 -4.99 10.00
CA VAL A 42 11.31 -4.05 8.88
C VAL A 42 11.19 -4.78 7.54
N HIS A 43 10.22 -4.37 6.77
CA HIS A 43 9.92 -4.88 5.43
C HIS A 43 9.25 -3.81 4.59
N ARG A 44 9.02 -4.09 3.30
CA ARG A 44 8.25 -3.23 2.39
C ARG A 44 7.43 -4.08 1.43
N HIS A 45 6.42 -3.46 0.85
CA HIS A 45 5.62 -4.02 -0.23
C HIS A 45 5.80 -3.18 -1.48
N ASP A 46 6.32 -3.74 -2.57
CA ASP A 46 6.64 -2.93 -3.77
C ASP A 46 5.41 -2.63 -4.63
N ARG A 47 4.30 -3.37 -4.44
CA ARG A 47 3.09 -3.29 -5.30
C ARG A 47 1.80 -3.14 -4.57
N PHE A 48 1.85 -3.05 -3.25
CA PHE A 48 0.66 -3.02 -2.43
C PHE A 48 0.67 -1.80 -1.54
N PHE A 49 -0.50 -1.17 -1.45
CA PHE A 49 -0.85 -0.31 -0.34
C PHE A 49 -1.28 -1.17 0.83
N GLN A 50 -0.93 -0.77 2.03
CA GLN A 50 -1.41 -1.44 3.23
C GLN A 50 -2.01 -0.42 4.19
N ILE A 51 -3.18 -0.74 4.74
CA ILE A 51 -3.89 0.08 5.71
C ILE A 51 -4.15 -0.77 6.94
N HIS A 52 -3.62 -0.33 8.07
CA HIS A 52 -3.86 -0.93 9.37
C HIS A 52 -4.77 -0.03 10.17
N TYR A 53 -5.93 -0.52 10.55
CA TYR A 53 -6.82 0.12 11.51
C TYR A 53 -6.82 -0.66 12.81
N MET A 54 -6.26 -0.06 13.86
CA MET A 54 -6.18 -0.67 15.17
C MET A 54 -7.27 -0.07 16.06
N VAL A 55 -8.22 -0.91 16.46
CA VAL A 55 -9.38 -0.52 17.28
C VAL A 55 -8.94 -0.24 18.70
N LYS A 56 -8.03 -1.07 19.24
CA LYS A 56 -7.48 -0.94 20.60
C LYS A 56 -6.07 -1.51 20.70
N GLY A 57 -5.43 -1.29 21.84
CA GLY A 57 -4.08 -1.76 22.16
C GLY A 57 -3.01 -0.73 21.82
N GLN A 58 -1.79 -0.99 22.29
CA GLN A 58 -0.63 -0.14 22.00
C GLN A 58 0.11 -0.62 20.76
N VAL A 59 0.48 0.32 19.91
CA VAL A 59 1.21 0.05 18.68
C VAL A 59 2.44 0.95 18.60
N HIS A 60 3.59 0.35 18.39
CA HIS A 60 4.81 1.05 18.01
C HIS A 60 5.03 0.80 16.53
N VAL A 61 4.91 1.83 15.71
CA VAL A 61 5.09 1.77 14.26
C VAL A 61 6.33 2.54 13.86
N TYR A 62 7.10 1.98 12.97
CA TYR A 62 8.18 2.65 12.27
C TYR A 62 7.76 2.76 10.80
N LEU A 63 7.51 3.99 10.34
CA LEU A 63 7.25 4.26 8.93
C LEU A 63 8.49 4.96 8.37
N ASP A 64 9.20 4.27 7.51
CA ASP A 64 10.50 4.68 7.06
C ASP A 64 11.45 4.79 8.28
N ASP A 65 12.04 5.94 8.55
CA ASP A 65 12.88 6.17 9.73
C ASP A 65 12.15 6.89 10.88
N VAL A 66 10.82 7.07 10.78
CA VAL A 66 10.04 7.82 11.77
C VAL A 66 9.30 6.87 12.71
N PRO A 67 9.62 6.91 14.04
CA PRO A 67 8.92 6.12 15.04
C PRO A 67 7.62 6.81 15.49
N TYR A 68 6.57 6.00 15.65
CA TYR A 68 5.28 6.40 16.23
C TYR A 68 4.95 5.48 17.39
N ARG A 69 4.34 6.04 18.44
CA ARG A 69 3.79 5.29 19.57
C ARG A 69 2.38 5.77 19.82
N LEU A 70 1.41 4.96 19.46
CA LEU A 70 0.00 5.31 19.54
C LEU A 70 -0.79 4.24 20.25
N GLN A 71 -1.90 4.67 20.85
CA GLN A 71 -2.97 3.85 21.41
C GLN A 71 -4.13 3.79 20.42
N GLY A 72 -4.75 2.63 20.23
CA GLY A 72 -6.00 2.53 19.48
C GLY A 72 -7.16 3.30 20.14
N PRO A 73 -8.09 3.88 19.38
CA PRO A 73 -8.20 3.74 17.93
C PRO A 73 -7.16 4.58 17.16
N MET A 74 -6.45 3.92 16.27
CA MET A 74 -5.44 4.55 15.44
C MET A 74 -5.39 3.90 14.05
N LEU A 75 -4.82 4.61 13.09
CA LEU A 75 -4.65 4.14 11.73
C LEU A 75 -3.23 4.44 11.23
N PHE A 76 -2.64 3.47 10.55
CA PHE A 76 -1.47 3.74 9.74
C PHE A 76 -1.61 3.18 8.32
N PHE A 77 -1.02 3.89 7.39
CA PHE A 77 -1.09 3.62 5.96
C PHE A 77 0.30 3.63 5.36
N THR A 78 0.61 2.59 4.61
CA THR A 78 1.89 2.43 3.92
C THR A 78 1.67 2.31 2.41
N PRO A 79 2.07 3.33 1.64
CA PRO A 79 2.18 3.22 0.19
C PRO A 79 3.23 2.18 -0.23
N PRO A 80 3.18 1.70 -1.49
CA PRO A 80 4.21 0.82 -2.03
C PRO A 80 5.62 1.38 -1.86
N GLY A 81 6.59 0.51 -1.58
CA GLY A 81 7.99 0.87 -1.44
C GLY A 81 8.38 1.55 -0.11
N ILE A 82 7.42 1.86 0.77
CA ILE A 82 7.72 2.44 2.09
C ILE A 82 8.15 1.33 3.06
N PRO A 83 9.39 1.38 3.58
CA PRO A 83 9.82 0.50 4.64
C PRO A 83 9.01 0.75 5.90
N HIS A 84 8.56 -0.33 6.52
CA HIS A 84 7.83 -0.23 7.78
C HIS A 84 8.05 -1.44 8.67
N ALA A 85 7.90 -1.21 9.95
CA ALA A 85 7.94 -2.22 11.00
C ALA A 85 6.94 -1.86 12.08
N PHE A 86 6.43 -2.82 12.82
CA PHE A 86 5.58 -2.51 13.96
C PHE A 86 5.63 -3.59 15.04
N VAL A 87 5.39 -3.13 16.26
CA VAL A 87 5.25 -4.00 17.45
C VAL A 87 3.91 -3.68 18.08
N THR A 88 3.14 -4.73 18.41
CA THR A 88 1.84 -4.61 19.05
C THR A 88 1.81 -5.35 20.37
N ASP A 89 1.05 -4.85 21.33
CA ASP A 89 0.81 -5.55 22.60
C ASP A 89 -0.18 -6.71 22.45
N ALA A 90 -0.42 -7.42 23.57
CA ALA A 90 -1.35 -8.55 23.58
C ALA A 90 -2.82 -8.16 23.44
N GLU A 91 -3.17 -6.94 23.82
CA GLU A 91 -4.52 -6.40 23.78
C GLU A 91 -4.91 -5.82 22.42
N CYS A 92 -3.95 -5.77 21.49
CA CYS A 92 -4.13 -5.15 20.18
C CYS A 92 -5.14 -5.93 19.33
N GLU A 93 -6.20 -5.25 18.91
CA GLU A 93 -7.19 -5.75 17.97
C GLU A 93 -7.37 -4.74 16.83
N GLY A 94 -7.61 -5.24 15.64
CA GLY A 94 -7.78 -4.37 14.48
C GLY A 94 -7.96 -5.12 13.18
N HIS A 95 -7.81 -4.38 12.11
CA HIS A 95 -8.03 -4.80 10.74
C HIS A 95 -6.86 -4.39 9.87
N VAL A 96 -6.53 -5.23 8.90
CA VAL A 96 -5.52 -4.95 7.89
C VAL A 96 -6.14 -5.16 6.52
N ILE A 97 -5.98 -4.20 5.64
CA ILE A 97 -6.27 -4.38 4.21
C ILE A 97 -5.03 -4.13 3.40
N THR A 98 -4.82 -4.99 2.42
CA THR A 98 -3.75 -4.87 1.45
C THR A 98 -4.36 -4.77 0.07
N LEU A 99 -3.97 -3.75 -0.67
CA LEU A 99 -4.60 -3.33 -1.91
C LEU A 99 -3.56 -3.32 -3.02
N ARG A 100 -3.85 -3.99 -4.12
CA ARG A 100 -2.99 -3.96 -5.30
C ARG A 100 -2.95 -2.55 -5.90
N GLN A 101 -1.78 -2.04 -6.16
CA GLN A 101 -1.55 -0.68 -6.64
C GLN A 101 -2.33 -0.33 -7.92
N PRO A 102 -2.36 -1.15 -8.99
CA PRO A 102 -3.14 -0.84 -10.19
C PRO A 102 -4.65 -0.71 -9.92
N TRP A 103 -5.18 -1.55 -9.03
CA TRP A 103 -6.58 -1.52 -8.67
C TRP A 103 -6.98 -0.23 -7.92
N VAL A 104 -6.14 0.22 -6.98
CA VAL A 104 -6.32 1.52 -6.32
C VAL A 104 -6.29 2.66 -7.34
N TRP A 105 -5.36 2.61 -8.28
CA TRP A 105 -5.27 3.64 -9.32
C TRP A 105 -6.47 3.69 -10.24
N GLN A 106 -7.01 2.54 -10.63
CA GLN A 106 -8.25 2.48 -11.42
C GLN A 106 -9.42 3.16 -10.71
N MET A 107 -9.50 3.08 -9.38
CA MET A 107 -10.54 3.76 -8.60
C MET A 107 -10.44 5.29 -8.65
N PHE A 108 -9.24 5.84 -8.80
CA PHE A 108 -8.97 7.28 -8.74
C PHE A 108 -8.54 7.89 -10.08
N SER A 109 -8.32 7.08 -11.11
CA SER A 109 -8.08 7.58 -12.46
C SER A 109 -9.39 7.90 -13.16
N ASP A 110 -9.71 9.17 -13.23
CA ASP A 110 -10.41 9.67 -14.39
C ASP A 110 -9.40 9.70 -15.56
N ALA A 111 -9.83 9.37 -16.77
CA ALA A 111 -8.96 9.29 -17.96
C ALA A 111 -8.11 10.54 -18.26
N LYS A 112 -8.19 11.57 -17.41
CA LYS A 112 -7.50 12.88 -17.53
C LYS A 112 -6.73 13.30 -16.25
N ARG A 113 -6.75 12.54 -15.16
CA ARG A 113 -6.10 12.91 -13.90
C ARG A 113 -5.19 11.80 -13.40
N ALA A 114 -3.95 12.15 -13.03
CA ALA A 114 -3.10 11.28 -12.23
C ALA A 114 -3.76 10.99 -10.86
N PRO A 115 -3.48 9.84 -10.23
CA PRO A 115 -3.89 9.57 -8.86
C PRO A 115 -3.50 10.71 -7.92
N ASP A 116 -4.26 10.89 -6.84
CA ASP A 116 -3.97 11.94 -5.87
C ASP A 116 -2.60 11.67 -5.21
N PRO A 117 -1.64 12.61 -5.29
CA PRO A 117 -0.29 12.42 -4.75
C PRO A 117 -0.26 12.17 -3.23
N ARG A 118 -1.34 12.47 -2.51
CA ARG A 118 -1.47 12.15 -1.09
C ARG A 118 -1.54 10.65 -0.81
N LEU A 119 -1.93 9.83 -1.78
CA LEU A 119 -1.84 8.36 -1.69
C LEU A 119 -0.40 7.83 -1.72
N GLU A 120 0.58 8.68 -2.02
CA GLU A 120 2.00 8.34 -2.00
C GLU A 120 2.66 8.69 -0.66
N ILE A 121 1.90 9.27 0.28
CA ILE A 121 2.39 9.74 1.58
C ILE A 121 1.97 8.73 2.66
N PRO A 122 2.92 8.13 3.40
CA PRO A 122 2.57 7.30 4.53
C PRO A 122 1.90 8.13 5.62
N LEU A 123 0.96 7.52 6.34
CA LEU A 123 0.19 8.17 7.40
C LEU A 123 0.23 7.32 8.66
N CYS A 124 0.39 7.95 9.81
CA CYS A 124 0.16 7.34 11.11
C CYS A 124 -0.55 8.35 12.00
N VAL A 125 -1.76 8.05 12.43
CA VAL A 125 -2.63 9.01 13.11
C VAL A 125 -3.43 8.36 14.25
N SER A 126 -3.51 9.04 15.39
CA SER A 126 -4.47 8.74 16.44
C SER A 126 -5.85 9.26 16.03
N LEU A 127 -6.83 8.36 16.00
CA LEU A 127 -8.21 8.75 15.67
C LEU A 127 -8.94 9.36 16.88
N ALA A 128 -8.39 9.16 18.09
CA ALA A 128 -8.90 9.81 19.30
C ALA A 128 -8.47 11.29 19.44
N GLU A 129 -7.42 11.69 18.71
CA GLU A 129 -6.82 13.02 18.82
C GLU A 129 -7.02 13.87 17.55
N LEU A 130 -8.02 13.52 16.73
CA LEU A 130 -8.32 14.27 15.52
C LEU A 130 -8.85 15.67 15.85
N PRO A 131 -8.52 16.67 15.02
CA PRO A 131 -9.17 17.99 15.09
C PRO A 131 -10.70 17.87 15.00
N GLU A 132 -11.43 18.77 15.63
CA GLU A 132 -12.91 18.78 15.67
C GLU A 132 -13.53 18.67 14.27
N ALA A 133 -12.95 19.34 13.29
CA ALA A 133 -13.39 19.29 11.88
C ALA A 133 -13.33 17.87 11.27
N LEU A 134 -12.53 16.95 11.83
CA LEU A 134 -12.32 15.60 11.35
C LEU A 134 -12.79 14.53 12.34
N ALA A 135 -13.37 14.92 13.48
CA ALA A 135 -13.81 13.98 14.50
C ALA A 135 -14.82 12.93 13.96
N GLY A 136 -15.63 13.31 12.98
CA GLY A 136 -16.56 12.39 12.30
C GLY A 136 -15.86 11.28 11.49
N GLU A 137 -14.64 11.51 11.02
CA GLU A 137 -13.90 10.53 10.22
C GLU A 137 -13.51 9.29 11.05
N ALA A 138 -13.28 9.44 12.36
CA ALA A 138 -12.98 8.32 13.26
C ALA A 138 -14.13 7.30 13.33
N GLY A 139 -15.36 7.76 13.53
CA GLY A 139 -16.53 6.89 13.53
C GLY A 139 -16.83 6.31 12.15
N GLN A 140 -16.59 7.07 11.10
CA GLN A 140 -16.78 6.60 9.73
C GLN A 140 -15.81 5.48 9.39
N ILE A 141 -14.52 5.60 9.73
CA ILE A 141 -13.52 4.59 9.45
C ILE A 141 -13.84 3.26 10.15
N ASP A 142 -14.27 3.30 11.40
CA ASP A 142 -14.69 2.12 12.17
C ASP A 142 -15.84 1.39 11.46
N GLN A 143 -16.89 2.12 11.10
CA GLN A 143 -18.04 1.56 10.38
C GLN A 143 -17.65 0.94 9.03
N LEU A 144 -16.77 1.62 8.27
CA LEU A 144 -16.31 1.13 6.98
C LEU A 144 -15.53 -0.18 7.11
N PHE A 145 -14.66 -0.31 8.11
CA PHE A 145 -13.93 -1.54 8.34
C PHE A 145 -14.83 -2.69 8.82
N GLN A 146 -15.84 -2.40 9.64
CA GLN A 146 -16.82 -3.40 10.04
C GLN A 146 -17.67 -3.88 8.85
N LEU A 147 -18.09 -2.96 7.96
CA LEU A 147 -18.80 -3.30 6.73
C LEU A 147 -17.91 -4.13 5.80
N LEU A 148 -16.67 -3.71 5.60
CA LEU A 148 -15.69 -4.42 4.77
C LEU A 148 -15.45 -5.85 5.28
N GLN A 149 -15.28 -6.03 6.59
CA GLN A 149 -15.11 -7.34 7.20
C GLN A 149 -16.29 -8.28 6.92
N ARG A 150 -17.51 -7.76 7.05
CA ARG A 150 -18.73 -8.54 6.78
C ARG A 150 -18.82 -8.93 5.30
N GLU A 151 -18.61 -7.96 4.42
CA GLU A 151 -18.67 -8.17 2.97
C GLU A 151 -17.57 -9.13 2.48
N PHE A 152 -16.36 -9.03 3.04
CA PHE A 152 -15.25 -9.89 2.67
C PHE A 152 -15.53 -11.37 2.99
N ARG A 153 -16.28 -11.64 4.05
CA ARG A 153 -16.70 -13.00 4.48
C ARG A 153 -17.95 -13.50 3.77
N ALA A 154 -18.73 -12.59 3.22
CA ALA A 154 -19.98 -12.93 2.54
C ALA A 154 -19.72 -13.37 1.09
N ASP A 155 -20.52 -14.32 0.62
CA ASP A 155 -20.56 -14.71 -0.80
C ASP A 155 -21.92 -14.30 -1.39
N LEU A 156 -22.13 -12.98 -1.48
CA LEU A 156 -23.38 -12.39 -1.95
C LEU A 156 -23.21 -11.78 -3.34
N PRO A 157 -24.28 -11.73 -4.13
CA PRO A 157 -24.27 -11.03 -5.42
C PRO A 157 -23.85 -9.56 -5.25
N GLY A 158 -22.94 -9.09 -6.11
CA GLY A 158 -22.43 -7.70 -6.03
C GLY A 158 -21.30 -7.48 -5.03
N ARG A 159 -20.81 -8.54 -4.35
CA ARG A 159 -19.71 -8.48 -3.37
C ARG A 159 -18.52 -7.67 -3.86
N GLU A 160 -18.04 -7.89 -5.06
CA GLU A 160 -16.88 -7.19 -5.61
C GLU A 160 -17.13 -5.68 -5.74
N LEU A 161 -18.30 -5.29 -6.24
CA LEU A 161 -18.69 -3.88 -6.37
C LEU A 161 -18.81 -3.21 -5.00
N ASN A 162 -19.36 -3.92 -4.01
CA ASN A 162 -19.51 -3.40 -2.65
C ASN A 162 -18.13 -3.25 -1.96
N LEU A 163 -17.25 -4.24 -2.08
CA LEU A 163 -15.86 -4.15 -1.59
C LEU A 163 -15.14 -2.97 -2.22
N GLN A 164 -15.25 -2.77 -3.53
CA GLN A 164 -14.65 -1.63 -4.23
C GLN A 164 -15.18 -0.28 -3.71
N ALA A 165 -16.49 -0.17 -3.48
CA ALA A 165 -17.10 1.05 -2.93
C ALA A 165 -16.61 1.35 -1.51
N LEU A 166 -16.55 0.33 -0.64
CA LEU A 166 -16.07 0.45 0.74
C LEU A 166 -14.59 0.87 0.79
N VAL A 167 -13.74 0.22 0.00
CA VAL A 167 -12.32 0.57 -0.09
C VAL A 167 -12.14 2.00 -0.60
N ARG A 168 -12.92 2.42 -1.61
CA ARG A 168 -12.88 3.80 -2.12
C ARG A 168 -13.22 4.81 -1.02
N LEU A 169 -14.22 4.54 -0.19
CA LEU A 169 -14.57 5.41 0.93
C LEU A 169 -13.46 5.44 1.99
N ILE A 170 -12.85 4.31 2.32
CA ILE A 170 -11.70 4.25 3.23
C ILE A 170 -10.54 5.11 2.69
N LEU A 171 -10.20 4.98 1.41
CA LEU A 171 -9.14 5.77 0.79
C LEU A 171 -9.46 7.28 0.76
N VAL A 172 -10.73 7.66 0.54
CA VAL A 172 -11.15 9.07 0.62
C VAL A 172 -10.99 9.60 2.06
N THR A 173 -11.33 8.81 3.06
CA THR A 173 -11.09 9.18 4.47
C THR A 173 -9.60 9.37 4.76
N LEU A 174 -8.74 8.46 4.26
CA LEU A 174 -7.29 8.63 4.35
C LEU A 174 -6.80 9.93 3.74
N LEU A 175 -7.30 10.29 2.54
CA LEU A 175 -6.93 11.55 1.89
C LEU A 175 -7.30 12.79 2.71
N ARG A 176 -8.41 12.74 3.45
CA ARG A 176 -8.83 13.82 4.37
C ARG A 176 -7.91 13.88 5.59
N LEU A 177 -7.55 12.72 6.15
CA LEU A 177 -6.67 12.62 7.32
C LEU A 177 -5.23 13.04 6.99
N THR A 178 -4.72 12.73 5.80
CA THR A 178 -3.35 13.09 5.38
C THR A 178 -3.12 14.59 5.38
N GLY A 179 -4.15 15.40 5.10
CA GLY A 179 -4.05 16.86 5.13
C GLY A 179 -3.94 17.47 6.54
N SER A 180 -4.32 16.73 7.58
CA SER A 180 -4.39 17.23 8.97
C SER A 180 -3.31 16.69 9.88
N ALA A 181 -2.75 15.54 9.54
CA ALA A 181 -1.97 14.75 10.49
C ALA A 181 -0.47 15.09 10.54
N GLN A 182 0.09 15.81 9.56
CA GLN A 182 1.54 16.10 9.57
C GLN A 182 1.99 17.31 8.75
N PRO A 183 2.42 18.39 9.41
CA PRO A 183 3.17 19.47 8.76
C PRO A 183 4.59 19.08 8.32
N ASP A 184 5.21 18.09 8.98
CA ASP A 184 6.65 17.78 8.83
C ASP A 184 6.98 16.67 7.82
N TRP A 185 6.01 15.91 7.32
CA TRP A 185 6.21 14.96 6.21
C TRP A 185 6.36 15.65 4.85
N GLN A 186 6.28 16.97 4.85
CA GLN A 186 6.54 17.71 3.65
C GLN A 186 7.99 17.52 3.20
N VAL A 187 8.16 16.55 2.26
CA VAL A 187 9.03 16.84 1.13
C VAL A 187 10.53 16.81 1.41
N ASN A 188 11.07 15.71 1.86
CA ASN A 188 12.50 15.51 1.64
C ASN A 188 12.83 14.18 0.92
N ARG A 189 11.87 13.61 0.17
CA ARG A 189 12.12 12.41 -0.65
C ARG A 189 11.60 12.57 -2.09
N PRO A 190 12.10 13.54 -2.85
CA PRO A 190 11.73 13.70 -4.26
C PRO A 190 12.00 12.43 -5.06
N ASP A 191 12.97 11.62 -4.64
CA ASP A 191 13.29 10.36 -5.31
C ASP A 191 12.24 9.28 -5.08
N LEU A 192 11.60 9.22 -3.92
CA LEU A 192 10.53 8.26 -3.65
C LEU A 192 9.29 8.59 -4.49
N LEU A 193 8.91 9.87 -4.55
CA LEU A 193 7.82 10.33 -5.41
C LEU A 193 8.09 10.03 -6.90
N LEU A 194 9.34 10.24 -7.33
CA LEU A 194 9.75 9.90 -8.70
C LEU A 194 9.72 8.40 -8.95
N PHE A 195 10.10 7.58 -7.97
CA PHE A 195 10.01 6.13 -8.05
C PHE A 195 8.55 5.66 -8.13
N HIS A 196 7.64 6.20 -7.33
CA HIS A 196 6.22 5.90 -7.42
C HIS A 196 5.64 6.28 -8.78
N ARG A 197 5.96 7.49 -9.28
CA ARG A 197 5.53 7.92 -10.62
C ARG A 197 6.10 7.02 -11.72
N PHE A 198 7.32 6.53 -11.56
CA PHE A 198 7.89 5.55 -12.47
C PHE A 198 7.08 4.24 -12.47
N ASN A 199 6.76 3.70 -11.32
CA ASN A 199 5.95 2.48 -11.20
C ASN A 199 4.56 2.67 -11.82
N LEU A 200 3.94 3.84 -11.63
CA LEU A 200 2.69 4.22 -12.32
C LEU A 200 2.83 4.10 -13.85
N LEU A 201 3.86 4.70 -14.40
CA LEU A 201 4.10 4.66 -15.84
C LEU A 201 4.38 3.23 -16.32
N VAL A 202 5.07 2.42 -15.52
CA VAL A 202 5.30 1.00 -15.84
C VAL A 202 3.98 0.26 -15.91
N GLU A 203 3.10 0.38 -14.91
CA GLU A 203 1.78 -0.27 -14.90
C GLU A 203 0.90 0.15 -16.08
N GLN A 204 0.92 1.42 -16.44
CA GLN A 204 0.13 1.94 -17.57
C GLN A 204 0.67 1.50 -18.94
N HIS A 205 1.97 1.21 -19.05
CA HIS A 205 2.63 1.10 -20.34
C HIS A 205 3.53 -0.13 -20.52
N PHE A 206 3.59 -1.07 -19.57
CA PHE A 206 4.49 -2.23 -19.67
C PHE A 206 4.22 -3.08 -20.93
N GLN A 207 2.99 -3.17 -21.39
CA GLN A 207 2.62 -3.90 -22.62
C GLN A 207 3.12 -3.22 -23.90
N HIS A 208 3.44 -1.94 -23.85
CA HIS A 208 3.97 -1.21 -25.02
C HIS A 208 5.46 -1.41 -25.23
N HIS A 209 6.15 -2.16 -24.35
CA HIS A 209 7.58 -2.41 -24.41
C HIS A 209 8.45 -1.15 -24.58
N TRP A 210 8.07 -0.07 -23.90
CA TRP A 210 8.80 1.19 -23.99
C TRP A 210 10.24 1.05 -23.49
N PRO A 211 11.21 1.72 -24.17
CA PRO A 211 12.57 1.79 -23.67
C PRO A 211 12.67 2.71 -22.45
N ILE A 212 13.62 2.44 -21.54
CA ILE A 212 13.80 3.22 -20.31
C ILE A 212 13.94 4.73 -20.54
N PRO A 213 14.63 5.23 -21.61
CA PRO A 213 14.68 6.65 -21.88
C PRO A 213 13.31 7.34 -21.97
N ARG A 214 12.29 6.65 -22.50
CA ARG A 214 10.93 7.21 -22.61
C ARG A 214 10.26 7.41 -21.27
N TYR A 215 10.42 6.46 -20.33
CA TYR A 215 9.96 6.62 -18.96
C TYR A 215 10.67 7.77 -18.25
N ALA A 216 12.00 7.85 -18.43
CA ALA A 216 12.81 8.90 -17.84
C ALA A 216 12.39 10.30 -18.34
N GLU A 217 12.13 10.44 -19.65
CA GLU A 217 11.66 11.68 -20.28
C GLU A 217 10.34 12.15 -19.67
N LEU A 218 9.35 11.27 -19.52
CA LEU A 218 8.05 11.59 -18.92
C LEU A 218 8.15 12.03 -17.45
N LEU A 219 9.21 11.59 -16.75
CA LEU A 219 9.51 11.98 -15.37
C LEU A 219 10.39 13.24 -15.28
N GLY A 220 10.85 13.79 -16.40
CA GLY A 220 11.79 14.90 -16.43
C GLY A 220 13.20 14.51 -15.96
N LEU A 221 13.60 13.24 -16.15
CA LEU A 221 14.86 12.67 -15.68
C LEU A 221 15.74 12.18 -16.83
N THR A 222 17.02 11.98 -16.53
CA THR A 222 17.89 11.13 -17.37
C THR A 222 17.70 9.66 -17.00
N SER A 223 17.93 8.74 -17.93
CA SER A 223 17.91 7.29 -17.67
C SER A 223 18.88 6.89 -16.55
N ALA A 224 20.03 7.55 -16.45
CA ALA A 224 21.01 7.31 -15.39
C ALA A 224 20.44 7.69 -14.01
N ARG A 225 19.78 8.86 -13.91
CA ARG A 225 19.14 9.31 -12.67
C ARG A 225 17.98 8.40 -12.27
N LEU A 226 17.12 8.01 -13.21
CA LEU A 226 16.06 7.04 -12.98
C LEU A 226 16.60 5.70 -12.45
N ASN A 227 17.64 5.15 -13.09
CA ASN A 227 18.28 3.93 -12.61
C ASN A 227 18.89 4.07 -11.21
N LEU A 228 19.47 5.21 -10.88
CA LEU A 228 20.00 5.47 -9.53
C LEU A 228 18.87 5.45 -8.49
N ILE A 229 17.74 6.10 -8.78
CA ILE A 229 16.55 6.10 -7.92
C ILE A 229 16.03 4.68 -7.72
N CYS A 230 15.82 3.92 -8.80
CA CYS A 230 15.34 2.54 -8.75
C CYS A 230 16.27 1.63 -7.93
N ARG A 231 17.59 1.72 -8.15
CA ARG A 231 18.56 0.93 -7.39
C ARG A 231 18.59 1.29 -5.90
N ARG A 232 18.42 2.57 -5.58
CA ARG A 232 18.43 3.03 -4.19
C ARG A 232 17.18 2.58 -3.43
N ILE A 233 16.02 2.60 -4.08
CA ILE A 233 14.73 2.35 -3.43
C ILE A 233 14.34 0.87 -3.53
N ALA A 234 14.43 0.27 -4.73
CA ALA A 234 14.02 -1.09 -5.01
C ALA A 234 15.18 -2.08 -5.21
N GLU A 235 16.43 -1.62 -5.07
CA GLU A 235 17.66 -2.42 -5.29
C GLU A 235 17.74 -3.04 -6.70
N MET A 236 16.86 -2.64 -7.60
CA MET A 236 16.74 -3.10 -8.97
C MET A 236 17.01 -1.98 -9.97
N SER A 237 17.41 -2.35 -11.19
CA SER A 237 17.47 -1.37 -12.28
C SER A 237 16.06 -1.03 -12.78
N ALA A 238 15.86 0.15 -13.35
CA ALA A 238 14.60 0.53 -13.98
C ALA A 238 14.16 -0.51 -15.05
N LYS A 239 15.11 -1.03 -15.82
CA LYS A 239 14.85 -2.10 -16.79
C LYS A 239 14.40 -3.41 -16.12
N GLY A 240 15.00 -3.75 -14.99
CA GLY A 240 14.65 -4.93 -14.20
C GLY A 240 13.19 -4.86 -13.72
N LEU A 241 12.77 -3.71 -13.19
CA LEU A 241 11.39 -3.49 -12.74
C LEU A 241 10.36 -3.60 -13.87
N VAL A 242 10.66 -3.03 -15.04
CA VAL A 242 9.79 -3.17 -16.23
C VAL A 242 9.71 -4.63 -16.68
N TRP A 243 10.83 -5.34 -16.72
CA TRP A 243 10.86 -6.75 -17.13
C TRP A 243 10.14 -7.65 -16.14
N GLU A 244 10.31 -7.42 -14.86
CA GLU A 244 9.59 -8.16 -13.83
C GLU A 244 8.08 -8.02 -14.01
N ARG A 245 7.60 -6.81 -14.28
CA ARG A 245 6.17 -6.58 -14.54
C ARG A 245 5.67 -7.27 -15.81
N GLN A 246 6.46 -7.24 -16.88
CA GLN A 246 6.16 -7.94 -18.13
C GLN A 246 6.13 -9.46 -17.96
N ALA A 247 7.09 -10.01 -17.21
CA ALA A 247 7.16 -11.44 -16.95
C ALA A 247 5.93 -11.95 -16.17
N GLN A 248 5.42 -11.16 -15.24
CA GLN A 248 4.21 -11.52 -14.48
C GLN A 248 2.95 -11.54 -15.35
N ASP A 249 2.82 -10.60 -16.27
CA ASP A 249 1.72 -10.61 -17.24
C ASP A 249 1.74 -11.90 -18.09
N CYS A 250 2.92 -12.29 -18.55
CA CYS A 250 3.10 -13.55 -19.29
C CYS A 250 2.74 -14.80 -18.46
N LEU A 251 3.08 -14.85 -17.19
CA LEU A 251 2.79 -16.00 -16.32
C LEU A 251 1.28 -16.14 -16.04
N LEU A 252 0.55 -15.03 -15.93
CA LEU A 252 -0.90 -15.03 -15.76
C LEU A 252 -1.62 -15.59 -16.99
N TYR A 253 -1.13 -15.37 -18.19
CA TYR A 253 -1.70 -15.87 -19.43
C TYR A 253 -1.31 -17.33 -19.73
N THR A 254 -0.28 -17.88 -19.10
CA THR A 254 0.23 -19.24 -19.36
C THR A 254 -0.15 -20.25 -18.28
N SER A 255 -0.78 -19.85 -17.18
CA SER A 255 -1.35 -20.77 -16.21
C SER A 255 -2.58 -21.46 -16.82
N PRO A 256 -2.62 -22.81 -16.94
CA PRO A 256 -3.81 -23.50 -17.40
C PRO A 256 -4.94 -23.21 -16.42
N SER A 257 -6.09 -22.77 -16.96
CA SER A 257 -7.34 -22.62 -16.21
C SER A 257 -7.63 -23.95 -15.48
N PRO A 258 -7.94 -23.94 -14.18
CA PRO A 258 -8.39 -25.13 -13.49
C PRO A 258 -9.86 -25.42 -13.86
N ARG A 259 -10.08 -25.79 -15.12
CA ARG A 259 -11.34 -26.33 -15.61
C ARG A 259 -10.99 -27.37 -16.68
N ASP A 260 -10.80 -28.58 -16.19
CA ASP A 260 -11.18 -29.83 -16.81
C ASP A 260 -11.26 -30.88 -15.72
#